data_f7f510d07af01e1e93e339c0c8c98d4f
#
_entry.id   f7f510d07af01e1e93e339c0c8c98d4f
#
_cell.length_a   1.000
_cell.length_b   1.000
_cell.length_c   1.000
_cell.angle_alpha   90.00
_cell.angle_beta   90.00
_cell.angle_gamma   90.00
#
_symmetry.space_group_name_H-M   'P 1'
#
loop_
_entity.id
_entity.type
_entity.pdbx_description
1 polymer ?
#
loop_
_entity_poly.entity_id
_entity_poly.type
_entity_poly.pdbx_seq_one_letter_code
_entity_poly.pdbx_strand_id
1 'polypeptide(L)'
;YHGNTYGSSTLSACTSKMHEKIGPMLTDIYHFTFFGSNVSDAECEANCLREIEDAFRTYLPADEVAAVIIEPMQGDGGMLPAHHIFMRKLAEMCRNNGILLIAEEVQLAFWRTGECFSINHYFDDDAYPDGIIMGKSIGGGLVLGAFMAREDTIRSLEAPAHIFTLAGNHLSCAAGLASLRYMKTEEFQSAVQRNSITMEKRAEETLLTHDCVGF
;
A
#
# COMPACT_ATOMS: atom_id res chain seq x y z
N TYR A 1 -1.33 6.13 -5.16
CA TYR A 1 -0.52 6.03 -6.39
C TYR A 1 -0.03 4.60 -6.59
N HIS A 2 -0.35 3.99 -7.73
CA HIS A 2 -0.04 2.56 -7.97
C HIS A 2 0.86 2.32 -9.20
N GLY A 3 1.42 3.37 -9.77
CA GLY A 3 2.35 3.30 -10.90
C GLY A 3 1.85 4.02 -12.15
N ASN A 4 2.68 3.99 -13.21
CA ASN A 4 2.46 4.71 -14.47
C ASN A 4 2.25 3.80 -15.69
N THR A 5 2.19 2.48 -15.53
CA THR A 5 1.74 1.60 -16.61
C THR A 5 0.23 1.75 -16.79
N TYR A 6 -0.31 1.37 -17.94
CA TYR A 6 -1.72 1.63 -18.27
C TYR A 6 -2.70 1.12 -17.21
N GLY A 7 -2.52 -0.13 -16.74
CA GLY A 7 -3.35 -0.70 -15.68
C GLY A 7 -3.16 0.01 -14.33
N SER A 8 -1.91 0.20 -13.91
CA SER A 8 -1.62 0.84 -12.62
C SER A 8 -1.95 2.33 -12.61
N SER A 9 -1.84 3.02 -13.76
CA SER A 9 -2.32 4.40 -13.88
C SER A 9 -3.83 4.50 -13.71
N THR A 10 -4.58 3.50 -14.21
CA THR A 10 -6.03 3.46 -14.00
C THR A 10 -6.39 3.26 -12.51
N LEU A 11 -5.61 2.48 -11.77
CA LEU A 11 -5.77 2.30 -10.32
C LEU A 11 -5.41 3.54 -9.50
N SER A 12 -4.58 4.43 -10.04
CA SER A 12 -4.08 5.61 -9.34
C SER A 12 -5.07 6.77 -9.43
N ALA A 13 -5.28 7.51 -8.35
CA ALA A 13 -6.17 8.68 -8.30
C ALA A 13 -5.57 9.89 -7.55
N CYS A 14 -4.26 9.93 -7.35
CA CYS A 14 -3.60 11.00 -6.60
C CYS A 14 -3.60 12.36 -7.32
N THR A 15 -3.70 12.38 -8.65
CA THR A 15 -3.82 13.60 -9.45
C THR A 15 -4.48 13.33 -10.80
N SER A 16 -5.35 14.26 -11.25
CA SER A 16 -6.00 14.18 -12.56
C SER A 16 -5.02 14.17 -13.73
N LYS A 17 -3.82 14.72 -13.55
CA LYS A 17 -2.77 14.75 -14.58
C LYS A 17 -2.31 13.35 -15.00
N MET A 18 -2.46 12.34 -14.15
CA MET A 18 -2.13 10.96 -14.50
C MET A 18 -3.05 10.36 -15.56
N HIS A 19 -4.24 10.91 -15.71
CA HIS A 19 -5.25 10.44 -16.66
C HIS A 19 -5.41 11.40 -17.86
N GLU A 20 -4.74 12.54 -17.84
CA GLU A 20 -4.88 13.57 -18.87
C GLU A 20 -4.36 13.08 -20.23
N LYS A 21 -5.25 13.03 -21.23
CA LYS A 21 -4.95 12.68 -22.64
C LYS A 21 -4.41 11.25 -22.88
N ILE A 22 -4.61 10.33 -21.93
CA ILE A 22 -4.17 8.93 -22.05
C ILE A 22 -5.33 7.92 -22.07
N GLY A 23 -6.57 8.38 -21.98
CA GLY A 23 -7.75 7.52 -22.05
C GLY A 23 -7.98 6.87 -23.43
N PRO A 24 -8.89 5.86 -23.52
CA PRO A 24 -9.79 5.43 -22.44
C PRO A 24 -9.04 4.63 -21.38
N MET A 25 -9.42 4.80 -20.12
CA MET A 25 -8.90 4.02 -19.00
C MET A 25 -9.60 2.65 -18.93
N LEU A 26 -9.07 1.72 -18.13
CA LEU A 26 -9.73 0.43 -17.88
C LEU A 26 -11.05 0.67 -17.14
N THR A 27 -12.04 -0.16 -17.45
CA THR A 27 -13.36 -0.16 -16.78
C THR A 27 -13.30 -0.95 -15.46
N ASP A 28 -14.36 -0.84 -14.67
CA ASP A 28 -14.58 -1.61 -13.45
C ASP A 28 -13.51 -1.38 -12.37
N ILE A 29 -12.99 -0.15 -12.34
CA ILE A 29 -12.10 0.36 -11.30
C ILE A 29 -12.78 1.56 -10.66
N TYR A 30 -12.92 1.50 -9.34
CA TYR A 30 -13.64 2.49 -8.53
C TYR A 30 -12.70 3.06 -7.49
N HIS A 31 -12.75 4.36 -7.29
CA HIS A 31 -11.94 5.06 -6.30
C HIS A 31 -12.84 5.59 -5.19
N PHE A 32 -12.43 5.39 -3.95
CA PHE A 32 -13.16 5.80 -2.76
C PHE A 32 -12.31 6.69 -1.88
N THR A 33 -12.97 7.46 -1.02
CA THR A 33 -12.29 8.36 -0.08
C THR A 33 -11.39 7.58 0.87
N PHE A 34 -10.13 8.02 0.95
CA PHE A 34 -9.16 7.51 1.91
C PHE A 34 -9.31 8.27 3.23
N PHE A 35 -9.41 7.54 4.33
CA PHE A 35 -9.44 8.11 5.67
C PHE A 35 -8.06 7.99 6.31
N GLY A 36 -7.37 9.12 6.38
CA GLY A 36 -6.03 9.22 6.98
C GLY A 36 -6.06 9.50 8.47
N SER A 37 -4.89 9.44 9.10
CA SER A 37 -4.69 9.70 10.53
C SER A 37 -5.01 11.13 10.97
N ASN A 38 -5.21 12.04 10.02
CA ASN A 38 -5.61 13.43 10.25
C ASN A 38 -7.12 13.61 10.51
N VAL A 39 -7.90 12.54 10.42
CA VAL A 39 -9.36 12.53 10.72
C VAL A 39 -9.55 12.10 12.17
N SER A 40 -10.57 12.63 12.86
CA SER A 40 -10.90 12.21 14.22
C SER A 40 -11.50 10.80 14.27
N ASP A 41 -11.29 10.08 15.38
CA ASP A 41 -11.86 8.75 15.61
C ASP A 41 -13.39 8.73 15.37
N ALA A 42 -14.10 9.73 15.91
CA ALA A 42 -15.57 9.81 15.80
C ALA A 42 -16.03 9.98 14.32
N GLU A 43 -15.32 10.79 13.56
CA GLU A 43 -15.62 11.00 12.14
C GLU A 43 -15.27 9.76 11.32
N CYS A 44 -14.13 9.16 11.58
CA CYS A 44 -13.71 7.93 10.92
C CYS A 44 -14.69 6.79 11.24
N GLU A 45 -15.07 6.61 12.52
CA GLU A 45 -16.03 5.59 12.93
C GLU A 45 -17.38 5.73 12.21
N ALA A 46 -17.85 6.95 12.02
CA ALA A 46 -19.15 7.22 11.42
C ALA A 46 -19.18 7.11 9.88
N ASN A 47 -18.07 7.40 9.21
CA ASN A 47 -18.10 7.69 7.77
C ASN A 47 -17.14 6.88 6.90
N CYS A 48 -16.12 6.21 7.46
CA CYS A 48 -15.01 5.69 6.66
C CYS A 48 -15.36 4.61 5.62
N LEU A 49 -16.47 3.87 5.78
CA LEU A 49 -16.95 2.91 4.78
C LEU A 49 -18.23 3.36 4.06
N ARG A 50 -18.81 4.49 4.45
CA ARG A 50 -20.13 4.91 3.97
C ARG A 50 -20.22 4.97 2.45
N GLU A 51 -19.22 5.53 1.80
CA GLU A 51 -19.19 5.64 0.33
C GLU A 51 -19.14 4.27 -0.34
N ILE A 52 -18.37 3.33 0.20
CA ILE A 52 -18.28 1.96 -0.31
C ILE A 52 -19.59 1.21 -0.08
N GLU A 53 -20.17 1.34 1.12
CA GLU A 53 -21.44 0.71 1.45
C GLU A 53 -22.60 1.28 0.59
N ASP A 54 -22.58 2.55 0.29
CA ASP A 54 -23.55 3.19 -0.62
C ASP A 54 -23.38 2.65 -2.05
N ALA A 55 -22.14 2.48 -2.53
CA ALA A 55 -21.86 1.86 -3.81
C ALA A 55 -22.37 0.42 -3.87
N PHE A 56 -22.11 -0.39 -2.83
CA PHE A 56 -22.59 -1.78 -2.75
C PHE A 56 -24.12 -1.89 -2.77
N ARG A 57 -24.83 -0.90 -2.23
CA ARG A 57 -26.31 -0.87 -2.26
C ARG A 57 -26.90 -0.38 -3.59
N THR A 58 -26.12 0.27 -4.42
CA THR A 58 -26.66 1.02 -5.58
C THR A 58 -26.18 0.53 -6.94
N TYR A 59 -24.87 0.48 -7.19
CA TYR A 59 -24.34 0.23 -8.53
C TYR A 59 -23.17 -0.75 -8.59
N LEU A 60 -22.62 -1.16 -7.46
CA LEU A 60 -21.45 -2.05 -7.37
C LEU A 60 -21.77 -3.23 -6.43
N PRO A 61 -22.35 -4.33 -6.92
CA PRO A 61 -22.60 -5.50 -6.07
C PRO A 61 -21.29 -6.01 -5.43
N ALA A 62 -21.32 -6.24 -4.12
CA ALA A 62 -20.10 -6.61 -3.38
C ALA A 62 -19.49 -7.94 -3.86
N ASP A 63 -20.32 -8.87 -4.34
CA ASP A 63 -19.91 -10.18 -4.87
C ASP A 63 -19.27 -10.09 -6.28
N GLU A 64 -19.33 -8.93 -6.94
CA GLU A 64 -18.63 -8.65 -8.19
C GLU A 64 -17.27 -7.94 -7.95
N VAL A 65 -16.94 -7.58 -6.70
CA VAL A 65 -15.68 -6.91 -6.36
C VAL A 65 -14.59 -7.96 -6.09
N ALA A 66 -13.58 -8.00 -6.95
CA ALA A 66 -12.47 -8.93 -6.81
C ALA A 66 -11.50 -8.57 -5.68
N ALA A 67 -11.12 -7.30 -5.59
CA ALA A 67 -10.11 -6.85 -4.64
C ALA A 67 -10.24 -5.36 -4.28
N VAL A 68 -9.76 -5.01 -3.10
CA VAL A 68 -9.41 -3.64 -2.69
C VAL A 68 -7.89 -3.54 -2.65
N ILE A 69 -7.35 -2.52 -3.32
CA ILE A 69 -5.92 -2.19 -3.28
C ILE A 69 -5.75 -0.89 -2.50
N ILE A 70 -4.87 -0.88 -1.51
CA ILE A 70 -4.66 0.28 -0.65
C ILE A 70 -3.18 0.44 -0.27
N GLU A 71 -2.68 1.67 -0.29
CA GLU A 71 -1.43 2.03 0.39
C GLU A 71 -1.74 2.18 1.90
N PRO A 72 -1.09 1.43 2.82
CA PRO A 72 -1.28 1.62 4.26
C PRO A 72 -0.91 3.03 4.74
N MET A 73 -0.01 3.69 4.00
CA MET A 73 0.26 5.12 4.08
C MET A 73 0.40 5.64 2.66
N GLN A 74 -0.42 6.62 2.28
CA GLN A 74 -0.30 7.25 0.97
C GLN A 74 1.05 7.97 0.85
N GLY A 75 1.88 7.57 -0.11
CA GLY A 75 3.15 8.21 -0.39
C GLY A 75 2.97 9.53 -1.14
N ASP A 76 2.61 9.43 -2.41
CA ASP A 76 2.40 10.62 -3.28
C ASP A 76 1.16 11.43 -2.88
N GLY A 77 0.26 10.87 -2.11
CA GLY A 77 -0.89 11.57 -1.51
C GLY A 77 -0.53 12.48 -0.33
N GLY A 78 0.74 12.54 0.10
CA GLY A 78 1.22 13.46 1.13
C GLY A 78 1.79 12.79 2.38
N MET A 79 2.29 11.57 2.29
CA MET A 79 2.81 10.77 3.41
C MET A 79 1.77 10.60 4.53
N LEU A 80 0.53 10.32 4.13
CA LEU A 80 -0.62 10.24 5.02
C LEU A 80 -0.89 8.78 5.44
N PRO A 81 -0.64 8.40 6.71
CA PRO A 81 -1.01 7.08 7.23
C PRO A 81 -2.52 6.88 7.21
N ALA A 82 -2.98 5.69 6.92
CA ALA A 82 -4.39 5.34 7.05
C ALA A 82 -4.82 5.40 8.53
N HIS A 83 -6.07 5.74 8.76
CA HIS A 83 -6.63 5.69 10.11
C HIS A 83 -6.78 4.24 10.58
N HIS A 84 -6.42 3.92 11.81
CA HIS A 84 -6.50 2.54 12.34
C HIS A 84 -7.92 1.95 12.30
N ILE A 85 -8.92 2.78 12.61
CA ILE A 85 -10.33 2.36 12.53
C ILE A 85 -10.70 2.02 11.08
N PHE A 86 -10.30 2.88 10.14
CA PHE A 86 -10.56 2.65 8.70
C PHE A 86 -9.96 1.34 8.21
N MET A 87 -8.67 1.11 8.48
CA MET A 87 -7.98 -0.11 8.03
C MET A 87 -8.63 -1.39 8.58
N ARG A 88 -9.00 -1.40 9.87
CA ARG A 88 -9.67 -2.55 10.49
C ARG A 88 -11.05 -2.80 9.91
N LYS A 89 -11.87 -1.75 9.78
CA LYS A 89 -13.22 -1.88 9.18
C LYS A 89 -13.15 -2.30 7.71
N LEU A 90 -12.20 -1.76 6.96
CA LEU A 90 -11.99 -2.13 5.55
C LEU A 90 -11.61 -3.61 5.42
N ALA A 91 -10.69 -4.09 6.24
CA ALA A 91 -10.29 -5.50 6.26
C ALA A 91 -11.46 -6.42 6.65
N GLU A 92 -12.26 -6.03 7.64
CA GLU A 92 -13.45 -6.76 8.04
C GLU A 92 -14.50 -6.80 6.91
N MET A 93 -14.77 -5.67 6.28
CA MET A 93 -15.67 -5.58 5.13
C MET A 93 -15.21 -6.48 3.98
N CYS A 94 -13.92 -6.43 3.62
CA CYS A 94 -13.36 -7.29 2.59
C CYS A 94 -13.57 -8.78 2.92
N ARG A 95 -13.23 -9.19 4.14
CA ARG A 95 -13.39 -10.58 4.60
C ARG A 95 -14.84 -11.05 4.56
N ASN A 96 -15.76 -10.21 5.02
CA ASN A 96 -17.19 -10.56 5.09
C ASN A 96 -17.83 -10.71 3.70
N ASN A 97 -17.26 -10.09 2.67
CA ASN A 97 -17.76 -10.13 1.29
C ASN A 97 -16.91 -11.00 0.36
N GLY A 98 -15.85 -11.67 0.86
CA GLY A 98 -14.96 -12.47 0.02
C GLY A 98 -14.09 -11.66 -0.94
N ILE A 99 -13.85 -10.38 -0.64
CA ILE A 99 -13.04 -9.44 -1.40
C ILE A 99 -11.59 -9.55 -0.94
N LEU A 100 -10.63 -9.66 -1.87
CA LEU A 100 -9.21 -9.68 -1.52
C LEU A 100 -8.76 -8.29 -1.05
N LEU A 101 -8.05 -8.23 0.07
CA LEU A 101 -7.36 -7.01 0.52
C LEU A 101 -5.89 -7.07 0.11
N ILE A 102 -5.45 -6.13 -0.71
CA ILE A 102 -4.08 -6.06 -1.23
C ILE A 102 -3.42 -4.78 -0.72
N ALA A 103 -2.35 -4.95 0.06
CA ALA A 103 -1.53 -3.84 0.51
C ALA A 103 -0.50 -3.44 -0.57
N GLU A 104 -0.52 -2.20 -0.98
CA GLU A 104 0.51 -1.64 -1.84
C GLU A 104 1.64 -1.07 -0.98
N GLU A 105 2.76 -1.76 -0.99
CA GLU A 105 3.93 -1.52 -0.16
C GLU A 105 5.16 -1.08 -0.99
N VAL A 106 4.95 -0.65 -2.22
CA VAL A 106 6.05 -0.29 -3.14
C VAL A 106 6.96 0.78 -2.55
N GLN A 107 6.41 1.73 -1.81
CA GLN A 107 7.17 2.80 -1.16
C GLN A 107 7.50 2.51 0.31
N LEU A 108 6.70 1.70 0.98
CA LEU A 108 6.68 1.59 2.44
C LEU A 108 7.39 0.36 2.99
N ALA A 109 7.51 -0.72 2.16
CA ALA A 109 8.13 -1.96 2.58
C ALA A 109 9.59 -1.81 2.99
N PHE A 110 10.04 -2.82 3.71
CA PHE A 110 11.42 -3.03 4.15
C PHE A 110 11.91 -1.95 5.10
N TRP A 111 11.22 -1.85 6.25
CA TRP A 111 11.55 -0.97 7.39
C TRP A 111 11.47 0.54 7.11
N ARG A 112 10.82 0.98 6.02
CA ARG A 112 10.62 2.41 5.76
C ARG A 112 9.81 3.09 6.86
N THR A 113 8.85 2.38 7.43
CA THR A 113 7.98 2.84 8.53
C THR A 113 8.37 2.28 9.90
N GLY A 114 9.52 1.60 10.01
CA GLY A 114 9.97 0.93 11.23
C GLY A 114 9.62 -0.57 11.28
N GLU A 115 8.62 -1.01 10.52
CA GLU A 115 8.26 -2.41 10.35
C GLU A 115 8.66 -2.94 8.97
N CYS A 116 8.78 -4.27 8.82
CA CYS A 116 9.11 -4.89 7.53
C CYS A 116 8.12 -4.48 6.44
N PHE A 117 6.85 -4.47 6.77
CA PHE A 117 5.76 -3.94 5.96
C PHE A 117 4.94 -2.95 6.78
N SER A 118 4.52 -1.86 6.18
CA SER A 118 3.74 -0.83 6.88
C SER A 118 2.36 -1.34 7.34
N ILE A 119 1.82 -2.33 6.65
CA ILE A 119 0.57 -2.98 7.04
C ILE A 119 0.64 -3.64 8.43
N ASN A 120 1.83 -4.01 8.90
CA ASN A 120 2.05 -4.59 10.23
C ASN A 120 1.69 -3.63 11.38
N HIS A 121 1.61 -2.31 11.12
CA HIS A 121 1.13 -1.36 12.12
C HIS A 121 -0.38 -1.46 12.40
N TYR A 122 -1.14 -2.11 11.52
CA TYR A 122 -2.60 -2.15 11.59
C TYR A 122 -3.16 -3.50 12.04
N PHE A 123 -2.43 -4.57 11.80
CA PHE A 123 -2.90 -5.93 12.03
C PHE A 123 -1.90 -6.76 12.82
N ASP A 124 -2.42 -7.52 13.76
CA ASP A 124 -1.72 -8.64 14.38
C ASP A 124 -1.68 -9.83 13.39
N ASP A 125 -0.92 -10.87 13.71
CA ASP A 125 -0.59 -12.01 12.82
C ASP A 125 -1.80 -12.66 12.11
N ASP A 126 -3.00 -12.60 12.68
CA ASP A 126 -4.20 -13.26 12.14
C ASP A 126 -4.94 -12.45 11.07
N ALA A 127 -4.58 -11.20 10.82
CA ALA A 127 -5.33 -10.27 9.96
C ALA A 127 -4.48 -9.68 8.82
N TYR A 128 -3.50 -10.43 8.32
CA TYR A 128 -2.68 -10.01 7.19
C TYR A 128 -3.50 -9.84 5.91
N PRO A 129 -3.13 -8.90 5.01
CA PRO A 129 -3.79 -8.79 3.72
C PRO A 129 -3.59 -10.07 2.89
N ASP A 130 -4.47 -10.29 1.93
CA ASP A 130 -4.39 -11.44 1.01
C ASP A 130 -3.21 -11.33 0.05
N GLY A 131 -2.74 -10.11 -0.22
CA GLY A 131 -1.59 -9.87 -1.09
C GLY A 131 -0.83 -8.59 -0.74
N ILE A 132 0.45 -8.56 -1.11
CA ILE A 132 1.36 -7.43 -0.93
C ILE A 132 2.07 -7.14 -2.25
N ILE A 133 2.01 -5.89 -2.69
CA ILE A 133 2.74 -5.39 -3.87
C ILE A 133 4.02 -4.70 -3.39
N MET A 134 5.15 -5.08 -3.96
CA MET A 134 6.48 -4.57 -3.59
C MET A 134 7.23 -4.04 -4.80
N GLY A 135 8.07 -3.04 -4.57
CA GLY A 135 8.92 -2.44 -5.60
C GLY A 135 10.04 -1.62 -4.99
N LYS A 136 10.56 -0.67 -5.74
CA LYS A 136 11.59 0.30 -5.30
C LYS A 136 12.75 -0.37 -4.53
N SER A 137 12.73 -0.29 -3.21
CA SER A 137 13.83 -0.77 -2.33
C SER A 137 14.13 -2.27 -2.45
N ILE A 138 13.16 -3.11 -2.85
CA ILE A 138 13.41 -4.56 -3.03
C ILE A 138 14.51 -4.83 -4.05
N GLY A 139 14.64 -3.98 -5.08
CA GLY A 139 15.62 -4.16 -6.15
C GLY A 139 17.05 -3.79 -5.79
N GLY A 140 17.30 -3.16 -4.64
CA GLY A 140 18.64 -2.75 -4.23
C GLY A 140 19.33 -1.79 -5.23
N GLY A 141 18.52 -0.94 -5.91
CA GLY A 141 18.96 -0.03 -6.97
C GLY A 141 18.76 -0.56 -8.40
N LEU A 142 18.40 -1.83 -8.57
CA LEU A 142 18.00 -2.40 -9.85
C LEU A 142 16.47 -2.47 -9.98
N VAL A 143 15.97 -2.58 -11.21
CA VAL A 143 14.53 -2.67 -11.47
C VAL A 143 14.02 -4.04 -11.06
N LEU A 144 13.19 -4.07 -10.01
CA LEU A 144 12.53 -5.28 -9.51
C LEU A 144 11.18 -4.90 -8.90
N GLY A 145 10.14 -5.61 -9.28
CA GLY A 145 8.85 -5.61 -8.64
C GLY A 145 8.47 -7.02 -8.23
N ALA A 146 7.69 -7.16 -7.18
CA ALA A 146 7.18 -8.45 -6.72
C ALA A 146 5.75 -8.32 -6.22
N PHE A 147 4.99 -9.38 -6.40
CA PHE A 147 3.69 -9.58 -5.78
C PHE A 147 3.78 -10.84 -4.94
N MET A 148 3.42 -10.75 -3.68
CA MET A 148 3.32 -11.86 -2.76
C MET A 148 1.87 -11.97 -2.31
N ALA A 149 1.33 -13.17 -2.32
CA ALA A 149 0.00 -13.43 -1.82
C ALA A 149 -0.05 -14.81 -1.14
N ARG A 150 -1.17 -15.09 -0.49
CA ARG A 150 -1.43 -16.39 0.11
C ARG A 150 -1.46 -17.46 -0.97
N GLU A 151 -1.11 -18.67 -0.59
CA GLU A 151 -0.99 -19.81 -1.51
C GLU A 151 -2.29 -20.11 -2.26
N ASP A 152 -3.42 -20.04 -1.59
CA ASP A 152 -4.73 -20.23 -2.18
C ASP A 152 -5.07 -19.17 -3.25
N THR A 153 -4.68 -17.92 -3.02
CA THR A 153 -4.84 -16.83 -3.99
C THR A 153 -3.94 -17.03 -5.20
N ILE A 154 -2.64 -17.34 -4.99
CA ILE A 154 -1.67 -17.53 -6.09
C ILE A 154 -1.99 -18.79 -6.93
N ARG A 155 -2.48 -19.86 -6.33
CA ARG A 155 -2.83 -21.11 -7.05
C ARG A 155 -3.94 -20.93 -8.09
N SER A 156 -4.74 -19.87 -8.00
CA SER A 156 -5.74 -19.55 -9.02
C SER A 156 -5.13 -19.10 -10.36
N LEU A 157 -3.86 -18.68 -10.35
CA LEU A 157 -3.12 -18.26 -11.54
C LEU A 157 -2.48 -19.47 -12.21
N GLU A 158 -3.18 -20.05 -13.19
CA GLU A 158 -2.64 -21.15 -13.99
C GLU A 158 -1.65 -20.63 -15.04
N ALA A 159 -0.60 -21.40 -15.31
CA ALA A 159 0.32 -21.08 -16.41
C ALA A 159 -0.43 -21.15 -17.75
N PRO A 160 -0.20 -20.19 -18.70
CA PRO A 160 0.79 -19.11 -18.70
C PRO A 160 0.25 -17.73 -18.27
N ALA A 161 -0.73 -17.64 -17.39
CA ALA A 161 -1.48 -16.43 -17.10
C ALA A 161 -0.61 -15.23 -16.67
N HIS A 162 0.59 -15.48 -16.11
CA HIS A 162 1.48 -14.43 -15.60
C HIS A 162 2.93 -14.68 -16.03
N ILE A 163 3.20 -14.58 -17.33
CA ILE A 163 4.54 -14.75 -17.90
C ILE A 163 4.97 -13.47 -18.62
N PHE A 164 6.16 -12.98 -18.28
CA PHE A 164 6.80 -11.83 -18.93
C PHE A 164 8.23 -12.18 -19.29
N THR A 165 8.70 -11.76 -20.47
CA THR A 165 10.02 -12.10 -21.02
C THR A 165 11.17 -11.77 -20.06
N LEU A 166 11.10 -10.67 -19.33
CA LEU A 166 12.16 -10.22 -18.41
C LEU A 166 11.82 -10.44 -16.92
N ALA A 167 10.71 -11.13 -16.61
CA ALA A 167 10.37 -11.48 -15.24
C ALA A 167 11.44 -12.38 -14.62
N GLY A 168 11.73 -12.13 -13.35
CA GLY A 168 12.76 -12.90 -12.64
C GLY A 168 14.17 -12.69 -13.18
N ASN A 169 14.48 -11.49 -13.73
CA ASN A 169 15.82 -11.16 -14.17
C ASN A 169 16.85 -11.50 -13.10
N HIS A 170 17.81 -12.36 -13.43
CA HIS A 170 18.76 -12.94 -12.46
C HIS A 170 19.59 -11.88 -11.73
N LEU A 171 20.00 -10.81 -12.43
CA LEU A 171 20.80 -9.74 -11.82
C LEU A 171 19.95 -8.95 -10.81
N SER A 172 18.72 -8.56 -11.18
CA SER A 172 17.80 -7.85 -10.28
C SER A 172 17.41 -8.73 -9.09
N CYS A 173 17.15 -10.01 -9.30
CA CYS A 173 16.84 -10.95 -8.22
C CYS A 173 18.04 -11.15 -7.26
N ALA A 174 19.27 -11.24 -7.78
CA ALA A 174 20.47 -11.35 -6.96
C ALA A 174 20.70 -10.09 -6.11
N ALA A 175 20.52 -8.90 -6.71
CA ALA A 175 20.59 -7.63 -5.98
C ALA A 175 19.50 -7.52 -4.92
N GLY A 176 18.26 -7.89 -5.26
CA GLY A 176 17.13 -7.91 -4.34
C GLY A 176 17.37 -8.85 -3.16
N LEU A 177 17.88 -10.05 -3.42
CA LEU A 177 18.22 -11.01 -2.37
C LEU A 177 19.32 -10.47 -1.45
N ALA A 178 20.35 -9.83 -1.99
CA ALA A 178 21.42 -9.21 -1.21
C ALA A 178 20.87 -8.07 -0.32
N SER A 179 20.01 -7.22 -0.89
CA SER A 179 19.34 -6.13 -0.15
C SER A 179 18.47 -6.65 0.98
N LEU A 180 17.63 -7.65 0.73
CA LEU A 180 16.78 -8.26 1.75
C LEU A 180 17.59 -8.89 2.87
N ARG A 181 18.68 -9.60 2.54
CA ARG A 181 19.58 -10.18 3.56
C ARG A 181 20.18 -9.10 4.45
N TYR A 182 20.61 -7.98 3.89
CA TYR A 182 21.15 -6.86 4.66
C TYR A 182 20.08 -6.20 5.52
N MET A 183 18.92 -5.89 4.95
CA MET A 183 17.81 -5.25 5.67
C MET A 183 17.23 -6.10 6.81
N LYS A 184 17.41 -7.44 6.74
CA LYS A 184 17.03 -8.35 7.83
C LYS A 184 18.04 -8.38 9.00
N THR A 185 19.21 -7.75 8.87
CA THR A 185 20.19 -7.72 9.96
C THR A 185 19.74 -6.81 11.10
N GLU A 186 20.09 -7.18 12.32
CA GLU A 186 19.85 -6.36 13.50
C GLU A 186 20.55 -4.99 13.39
N GLU A 187 21.75 -4.97 12.78
CA GLU A 187 22.49 -3.74 12.52
C GLU A 187 21.68 -2.74 11.71
N PHE A 188 21.09 -3.18 10.60
CA PHE A 188 20.26 -2.32 9.75
C PHE A 188 19.02 -1.83 10.48
N GLN A 189 18.26 -2.73 11.10
CA GLN A 189 17.01 -2.39 11.80
C GLN A 189 17.25 -1.44 12.98
N SER A 190 18.29 -1.69 13.76
CA SER A 190 18.70 -0.79 14.85
C SER A 190 19.16 0.57 14.33
N ALA A 191 19.82 0.62 13.16
CA ALA A 191 20.20 1.90 12.54
C ALA A 191 18.98 2.69 12.08
N VAL A 192 17.99 2.04 11.45
CA VAL A 192 16.72 2.67 11.08
C VAL A 192 16.04 3.29 12.31
N GLN A 193 15.92 2.52 13.39
CA GLN A 193 15.26 2.95 14.61
C GLN A 193 15.98 4.16 15.25
N ARG A 194 17.31 4.10 15.40
CA ARG A 194 18.10 5.23 15.92
C ARG A 194 17.97 6.49 15.06
N ASN A 195 18.01 6.33 13.75
CA ASN A 195 17.90 7.46 12.82
C ASN A 195 16.51 8.09 12.86
N SER A 196 15.46 7.27 12.96
CA SER A 196 14.08 7.73 13.09
C SER A 196 13.89 8.61 14.33
N ILE A 197 14.30 8.12 15.50
CA ILE A 197 14.26 8.87 16.77
C ILE A 197 15.05 10.20 16.65
N THR A 198 16.22 10.14 16.03
CA THR A 198 17.05 11.35 15.86
C THR A 198 16.40 12.36 14.94
N MET A 199 15.77 11.90 13.85
CA MET A 199 15.07 12.78 12.90
C MET A 199 13.83 13.40 13.53
N GLU A 200 13.03 12.62 14.24
CA GLU A 200 11.83 13.07 14.95
C GLU A 200 12.19 14.18 15.96
N LYS A 201 13.15 13.91 16.83
CA LYS A 201 13.63 14.90 17.79
C LYS A 201 14.12 16.21 17.11
N ARG A 202 14.88 16.10 16.02
CA ARG A 202 15.34 17.28 15.28
C ARG A 202 14.19 18.02 14.59
N ALA A 203 13.22 17.31 14.08
CA ALA A 203 12.03 17.91 13.48
C ALA A 203 11.23 18.71 14.53
N GLU A 204 11.01 18.13 15.70
CA GLU A 204 10.36 18.81 16.83
C GLU A 204 11.12 20.07 17.23
N GLU A 205 12.44 19.97 17.41
CA GLU A 205 13.27 21.07 17.87
C GLU A 205 13.41 22.22 16.86
N THR A 206 13.24 21.94 15.56
CA THR A 206 13.53 22.91 14.48
C THR A 206 12.31 23.24 13.63
N LEU A 207 11.60 22.24 13.10
CA LEU A 207 10.52 22.46 12.15
C LEU A 207 9.23 22.93 12.83
N LEU A 208 8.86 22.34 13.95
CA LEU A 208 7.63 22.69 14.68
C LEU A 208 7.70 24.08 15.36
N THR A 209 8.84 24.72 15.36
CA THR A 209 8.96 26.11 15.81
C THR A 209 8.46 27.13 14.76
N HIS A 210 8.09 26.68 13.56
CA HIS A 210 7.62 27.52 12.48
C HIS A 210 6.11 27.38 12.27
N ASP A 211 5.38 28.49 12.29
CA ASP A 211 3.91 28.55 12.13
C ASP A 211 3.38 27.93 10.83
N CYS A 212 4.24 27.76 9.81
CA CYS A 212 3.87 27.16 8.54
C CYS A 212 4.00 25.63 8.51
N VAL A 213 4.47 25.02 9.59
CA VAL A 213 4.62 23.58 9.73
C VAL A 213 3.52 23.08 10.67
N GLY A 214 2.62 22.26 10.17
CA GLY A 214 1.58 21.56 10.94
C GLY A 214 1.73 20.05 10.82
N PHE A 215 1.16 19.35 11.77
CA PHE A 215 0.97 17.89 11.72
C PHE A 215 -0.44 17.56 11.33
#